data_ad540b302ff3ee2ece183b6aefaec9f0
#
_entry.id   ad540b302ff3ee2ece183b6aefaec9f0
#
_cell.length_a   1.000
_cell.length_b   1.000
_cell.length_c   1.000
_cell.angle_alpha   90.00
_cell.angle_beta   90.00
_cell.angle_gamma   90.00
#
_symmetry.space_group_name_H-M   'P 1'
#
loop_
_entity.id
_entity.type
_entity.pdbx_description
1 polymer ?
#
loop_
_entity_poly.entity_id
_entity_poly.type
_entity_poly.pdbx_seq_one_letter_code
_entity_poly.pdbx_strand_id
1 'polypeptide(L)'
;YGLVNRVIPEPQLMETALAWCDKISANAPLAIAEMKRLFRHGLTQDFESHSHHVLMSVLNLFKSNDFSEAVTAYMEKREPDFKGN
;
A
#
# COMPACT_ATOMS: atom_id res chain seq x y z
N TYR A 1 15.88 -14.38 12.17
CA TYR A 1 14.78 -14.55 13.12
C TYR A 1 13.53 -13.74 12.74
N GLY A 2 13.57 -12.92 11.68
CA GLY A 2 12.42 -12.13 11.26
C GLY A 2 12.17 -10.86 12.08
N LEU A 3 13.15 -10.42 12.87
CA LEU A 3 13.03 -9.19 13.65
C LEU A 3 13.23 -7.93 12.81
N VAL A 4 13.99 -8.03 11.71
CA VAL A 4 14.27 -6.94 10.79
C VAL A 4 14.12 -7.45 9.36
N ASN A 5 13.77 -6.54 8.43
CA ASN A 5 13.58 -6.89 7.03
C ASN A 5 14.90 -7.03 6.29
N ARG A 6 15.89 -6.21 6.67
CA ARG A 6 17.16 -6.15 5.98
C ARG A 6 18.24 -5.54 6.86
N VAL A 7 19.46 -6.04 6.72
CA VAL A 7 20.64 -5.47 7.38
C VAL A 7 21.49 -4.76 6.32
N ILE A 8 21.76 -3.48 6.56
CA ILE A 8 22.45 -2.58 5.62
C ILE A 8 23.67 -1.98 6.31
N PRO A 9 24.84 -1.87 5.66
CA PRO A 9 25.98 -1.12 6.21
C PRO A 9 25.55 0.32 6.51
N GLU A 10 26.00 0.86 7.65
CA GLU A 10 25.59 2.17 8.15
C GLU A 10 25.69 3.29 7.13
N PRO A 11 26.78 3.42 6.33
CA PRO A 11 26.88 4.51 5.34
C PRO A 11 25.79 4.47 4.26
N GLN A 12 25.17 3.31 4.03
CA GLN A 12 24.16 3.11 2.98
C GLN A 12 22.73 3.04 3.55
N LEU A 13 22.57 3.13 4.88
CA LEU A 13 21.28 2.92 5.53
C LEU A 13 20.24 3.94 5.07
N MET A 14 20.59 5.23 5.11
CA MET A 14 19.65 6.31 4.77
C MET A 14 19.25 6.24 3.29
N GLU A 15 20.20 6.03 2.40
CA GLU A 15 19.94 5.89 0.97
C GLU A 15 18.99 4.72 0.68
N THR A 16 19.25 3.57 1.29
CA THR A 16 18.41 2.38 1.13
C THR A 16 17.01 2.61 1.68
N ALA A 17 16.89 3.23 2.85
CA ALA A 17 15.60 3.54 3.47
C ALA A 17 14.78 4.49 2.60
N LEU A 18 15.39 5.54 2.06
CA LEU A 18 14.71 6.48 1.17
C LEU A 18 14.27 5.82 -0.13
N ALA A 19 15.07 4.90 -0.69
CA ALA A 19 14.69 4.15 -1.86
C ALA A 19 13.45 3.28 -1.61
N TRP A 20 13.32 2.69 -0.42
CA TRP A 20 12.13 1.94 -0.02
C TRP A 20 10.92 2.86 0.12
N CYS A 21 11.11 4.04 0.72
CA CYS A 21 10.04 5.04 0.82
C CYS A 21 9.51 5.45 -0.55
N ASP A 22 10.40 5.65 -1.51
CA ASP A 22 10.02 6.01 -2.88
C ASP A 22 9.19 4.92 -3.54
N LYS A 23 9.56 3.65 -3.36
CA LYS A 23 8.80 2.51 -3.87
C LYS A 23 7.40 2.43 -3.26
N ILE A 24 7.29 2.65 -1.96
CA ILE A 24 6.01 2.64 -1.26
C ILE A 24 5.15 3.81 -1.73
N SER A 25 5.74 5.01 -1.81
CA SER A 25 5.06 6.25 -2.18
C SER A 25 4.56 6.26 -3.63
N ALA A 26 5.15 5.45 -4.49
CA ALA A 26 4.73 5.32 -5.89
C ALA A 26 3.39 4.58 -6.04
N ASN A 27 2.90 3.95 -4.98
CA ASN A 27 1.62 3.26 -5.00
C ASN A 27 0.46 4.22 -4.69
N ALA A 28 -0.78 3.78 -4.97
CA ALA A 28 -1.97 4.59 -4.72
C ALA A 28 -2.08 4.96 -3.23
N PRO A 29 -2.12 6.26 -2.87
CA PRO A 29 -2.11 6.69 -1.47
C PRO A 29 -3.27 6.13 -0.65
N LEU A 30 -4.47 6.05 -1.22
CA LEU A 30 -5.64 5.50 -0.52
C LEU A 30 -5.44 4.02 -0.19
N ALA A 31 -4.84 3.26 -1.10
CA ALA A 31 -4.57 1.84 -0.88
C ALA A 31 -3.54 1.65 0.24
N ILE A 32 -2.47 2.46 0.27
CA ILE A 32 -1.45 2.39 1.33
C ILE A 32 -2.05 2.76 2.69
N ALA A 33 -2.85 3.82 2.75
CA ALA A 33 -3.51 4.24 3.99
C ALA A 33 -4.46 3.16 4.52
N GLU A 34 -5.24 2.57 3.64
CA GLU A 34 -6.18 1.51 4.01
C GLU A 34 -5.46 0.25 4.46
N MET A 35 -4.39 -0.13 3.79
CA MET A 35 -3.57 -1.29 4.14
C MET A 35 -2.99 -1.15 5.56
N LYS A 36 -2.46 0.02 5.90
CA LYS A 36 -1.96 0.31 7.25
C LYS A 36 -3.06 0.18 8.30
N ARG A 37 -4.26 0.68 7.99
CA ARG A 37 -5.41 0.59 8.88
C ARG A 37 -5.85 -0.85 9.07
N LEU A 38 -5.93 -1.63 8.00
CA LEU A 38 -6.31 -3.04 8.05
C LEU A 38 -5.32 -3.88 8.86
N PHE A 39 -4.02 -3.65 8.71
CA PHE A 39 -3.01 -4.35 9.53
C PHE A 39 -3.22 -4.07 11.02
N ARG A 40 -3.49 -2.82 11.39
CA ARG A 40 -3.72 -2.45 12.79
C ARG A 40 -4.98 -3.11 13.35
N HIS A 41 -6.08 -3.05 12.62
CA HIS A 41 -7.34 -3.66 13.05
C HIS A 41 -7.28 -5.18 13.09
N GLY A 42 -6.53 -5.79 12.19
CA GLY A 42 -6.35 -7.24 12.14
C GLY A 42 -5.72 -7.84 13.39
N LEU A 43 -5.00 -7.03 14.19
CA LEU A 43 -4.40 -7.50 15.44
C LEU A 43 -5.44 -7.81 16.52
N THR A 44 -6.63 -7.23 16.45
CA THR A 44 -7.66 -7.33 17.50
C THR A 44 -8.98 -7.92 17.02
N GLN A 45 -9.12 -8.21 15.74
CA GLN A 45 -10.33 -8.80 15.16
C GLN A 45 -10.15 -10.30 14.93
N ASP A 46 -11.26 -11.07 15.05
CA ASP A 46 -11.26 -12.45 14.58
C ASP A 46 -11.16 -12.50 13.04
N PHE A 47 -10.85 -13.68 12.51
CA PHE A 47 -10.64 -13.86 11.08
C PHE A 47 -11.88 -13.50 10.24
N GLU A 48 -13.07 -13.93 10.68
CA GLU A 48 -14.30 -13.70 9.93
C GLU A 48 -14.62 -12.19 9.84
N SER A 49 -14.62 -11.49 10.97
CA SER A 49 -14.87 -10.04 11.02
C SER A 49 -13.85 -9.28 10.24
N HIS A 50 -12.57 -9.65 10.34
CA HIS A 50 -11.50 -8.98 9.61
C HIS A 50 -11.61 -9.20 8.10
N SER A 51 -11.94 -10.41 7.66
CA SER A 51 -12.15 -10.72 6.24
C SER A 51 -13.28 -9.88 5.64
N HIS A 52 -14.37 -9.71 6.39
CA HIS A 52 -15.48 -8.85 5.97
C HIS A 52 -15.02 -7.39 5.84
N HIS A 53 -14.27 -6.90 6.83
CA HIS A 53 -13.72 -5.55 6.82
C HIS A 53 -12.79 -5.33 5.61
N VAL A 54 -11.90 -6.28 5.32
CA VAL A 54 -11.02 -6.23 4.14
C VAL A 54 -11.84 -6.13 2.85
N LEU A 55 -12.86 -6.97 2.71
CA LEU A 55 -13.71 -6.96 1.53
C LEU A 55 -14.38 -5.60 1.31
N MET A 56 -14.95 -5.03 2.37
CA MET A 56 -15.61 -3.72 2.29
C MET A 56 -14.62 -2.61 1.93
N SER A 57 -13.41 -2.67 2.48
CA SER A 57 -12.34 -1.71 2.16
C SER A 57 -11.92 -1.79 0.70
N VAL A 58 -11.76 -3.00 0.17
CA VAL A 58 -11.41 -3.21 -1.25
C VAL A 58 -12.49 -2.66 -2.18
N LEU A 59 -13.76 -2.91 -1.86
CA LEU A 59 -14.88 -2.40 -2.66
C LEU A 59 -14.89 -0.86 -2.71
N ASN A 60 -14.53 -0.21 -1.59
CA ASN A 60 -14.42 1.25 -1.57
C ASN A 60 -13.25 1.76 -2.42
N LEU A 61 -12.12 1.07 -2.38
CA LEU A 61 -10.95 1.41 -3.20
C LEU A 61 -11.26 1.31 -4.71
N PHE A 62 -12.08 0.33 -5.11
CA PHE A 62 -12.49 0.18 -6.51
C PHE A 62 -13.31 1.36 -7.03
N LYS A 63 -13.93 2.14 -6.15
CA LYS A 63 -14.68 3.34 -6.52
C LYS A 63 -13.82 4.59 -6.62
N SER A 64 -12.54 4.50 -6.27
CA SER A 64 -11.64 5.65 -6.28
C SER A 64 -11.21 6.03 -7.70
N ASN A 65 -10.89 7.31 -7.87
CA ASN A 65 -10.30 7.78 -9.12
C ASN A 65 -8.91 7.19 -9.35
N ASP A 66 -8.16 6.95 -8.28
CA ASP A 66 -6.85 6.31 -8.37
C ASP A 66 -6.94 4.88 -8.92
N PHE A 67 -8.01 4.15 -8.59
CA PHE A 67 -8.24 2.83 -9.20
C PHE A 67 -8.47 2.95 -10.71
N SER A 68 -9.32 3.90 -11.13
CA SER A 68 -9.55 4.15 -12.56
C SER A 68 -8.27 4.55 -13.28
N GLU A 69 -7.46 5.40 -12.64
CA GLU A 69 -6.15 5.79 -13.17
C GLU A 69 -5.22 4.58 -13.30
N ALA A 70 -5.18 3.71 -12.29
CA ALA A 70 -4.34 2.51 -12.31
C ALA A 70 -4.71 1.60 -13.51
N VAL A 71 -6.00 1.38 -13.73
CA VAL A 71 -6.49 0.58 -14.87
C VAL A 71 -6.10 1.23 -16.19
N THR A 72 -6.34 2.53 -16.33
CA THR A 72 -6.02 3.28 -17.55
C THR A 72 -4.51 3.25 -17.84
N ALA A 73 -3.70 3.54 -16.83
CA ALA A 73 -2.25 3.52 -16.95
C ALA A 73 -1.72 2.14 -17.36
N TYR A 74 -2.30 1.08 -16.77
CA TYR A 74 -1.95 -0.30 -17.14
C TYR A 74 -2.26 -0.59 -18.60
N MET A 75 -3.45 -0.20 -19.08
CA MET A 75 -3.86 -0.39 -20.48
C MET A 75 -2.97 0.39 -21.44
N GLU A 76 -2.58 1.60 -21.06
CA GLU A 76 -1.73 2.49 -21.85
C GLU A 76 -0.24 2.20 -21.69
N LYS A 77 0.14 1.27 -20.81
CA LYS A 77 1.54 0.88 -20.52
C LYS A 77 2.40 2.08 -20.09
N ARG A 78 1.84 2.93 -19.25
CA ARG A 78 2.52 4.09 -18.63
C ARG A 78 2.46 4.02 -17.12
N GLU A 79 3.28 4.82 -16.46
CA GLU A 79 3.21 4.97 -15.01
C GLU A 79 1.91 5.70 -14.62
N PRO A 80 1.21 5.24 -13.57
CA PRO A 80 0.02 5.91 -13.08
C PRO A 80 0.36 7.22 -12.35
N ASP A 81 -0.56 8.18 -12.41
CA ASP A 81 -0.46 9.46 -11.72
C ASP A 81 -1.54 9.52 -10.62
N PHE A 82 -1.22 8.98 -9.46
CA PHE A 82 -2.16 8.89 -8.33
C PHE A 82 -2.31 10.24 -7.63
N LYS A 83 -3.56 10.59 -7.32
CA LYS A 83 -3.91 11.86 -6.66
C LYS A 83 -4.42 11.69 -5.23
N GLY A 84 -4.66 10.44 -4.79
CA GLY A 84 -5.20 10.17 -3.46
C GLY A 84 -6.71 10.40 -3.36
N ASN A 85 -7.43 10.19 -4.44
CA ASN A 85 -8.88 10.37 -4.45
C ASN A 85 -9.61 9.28 -5.25
#